data_594aa3648d44ee222026aa16e902b90a
#
_entry.id   594aa3648d44ee222026aa16e902b90a
#
_cell.length_a   1.000
_cell.length_b   1.000
_cell.length_c   1.000
_cell.angle_alpha   90.00
_cell.angle_beta   90.00
_cell.angle_gamma   90.00
#
_symmetry.space_group_name_H-M   'P 1'
#
loop_
_entity.id
_entity.type
_entity.pdbx_description
1 polymer ?
#
loop_
_entity_poly.entity_id
_entity_poly.type
_entity_poly.pdbx_seq_one_letter_code
_entity_poly.pdbx_strand_id
1 'polypeptide(L)'
;KEPTSGNTGLGIAMAAAARGYKAVMVMPESMSIERRKLLAALGADLVLTDREEGMQGSVEKAKELLEEIPGSIIAGQFENPANPQAHYETTAPEIWKDTEGELDIFVASFGTGGTVSGIGRYLKEMNSAIRIIGVEPASSPLVTEGWAGTHQIQGIGANFIPEILDADIMDEVMTVTDEDALQTMKNLARLEGVLAGVSSGAAIFAAGQVAARKENEGKRIVTILPDTGERYLSIF
;
A
#
# COMPACT_ATOMS: atom_id res chain seq x y z
N LYS A 1 8.75 0.04 -17.15
CA LYS A 1 9.24 0.97 -16.13
C LYS A 1 8.16 1.24 -15.12
N GLU A 2 8.55 1.58 -13.89
CA GLU A 2 7.57 1.93 -12.87
C GLU A 2 8.18 2.88 -11.83
N PRO A 3 7.53 4.02 -11.53
CA PRO A 3 7.84 4.80 -10.35
C PRO A 3 7.25 4.08 -9.14
N THR A 4 8.11 3.70 -8.18
CA THR A 4 7.65 2.87 -7.06
C THR A 4 8.43 3.13 -5.79
N SER A 5 7.73 3.17 -4.68
CA SER A 5 8.34 3.18 -3.34
C SER A 5 8.43 1.78 -2.73
N GLY A 6 7.94 0.72 -3.42
CA GLY A 6 7.95 -0.55 -2.74
C GLY A 6 7.44 -1.79 -3.47
N ASN A 7 6.32 -2.32 -3.00
CA ASN A 7 5.86 -3.68 -3.34
C ASN A 7 5.47 -3.85 -4.79
N THR A 8 4.88 -2.81 -5.42
CA THR A 8 4.58 -2.82 -6.86
C THR A 8 5.84 -3.05 -7.68
N GLY A 9 6.95 -2.37 -7.34
CA GLY A 9 8.23 -2.58 -8.02
C GLY A 9 8.73 -4.01 -7.91
N LEU A 10 8.63 -4.63 -6.74
CA LEU A 10 9.00 -6.03 -6.54
C LEU A 10 8.12 -6.96 -7.38
N GLY A 11 6.80 -6.76 -7.36
CA GLY A 11 5.87 -7.56 -8.17
C GLY A 11 6.15 -7.46 -9.67
N ILE A 12 6.37 -6.24 -10.17
CA ILE A 12 6.73 -6.01 -11.59
C ILE A 12 8.09 -6.62 -11.92
N ALA A 13 9.11 -6.47 -11.05
CA ALA A 13 10.42 -7.06 -11.27
C ALA A 13 10.35 -8.60 -11.33
N MET A 14 9.58 -9.23 -10.44
CA MET A 14 9.34 -10.68 -10.46
C MET A 14 8.65 -11.12 -11.76
N ALA A 15 7.58 -10.43 -12.16
CA ALA A 15 6.85 -10.73 -13.39
C ALA A 15 7.73 -10.52 -14.63
N ALA A 16 8.53 -9.45 -14.66
CA ALA A 16 9.45 -9.15 -15.74
C ALA A 16 10.55 -10.23 -15.87
N ALA A 17 11.18 -10.60 -14.75
CA ALA A 17 12.18 -11.67 -14.72
C ALA A 17 11.62 -13.00 -15.24
N ALA A 18 10.43 -13.39 -14.75
CA ALA A 18 9.79 -14.64 -15.18
C ALA A 18 9.39 -14.67 -16.67
N ARG A 19 9.17 -13.49 -17.27
CA ARG A 19 8.75 -13.35 -18.67
C ARG A 19 9.84 -12.86 -19.60
N GLY A 20 11.08 -12.66 -19.14
CA GLY A 20 12.21 -12.19 -19.93
C GLY A 20 12.14 -10.72 -20.33
N TYR A 21 11.38 -9.89 -19.62
CA TYR A 21 11.35 -8.44 -19.83
C TYR A 21 12.42 -7.73 -19.02
N LYS A 22 12.91 -6.61 -19.55
CA LYS A 22 13.71 -5.67 -18.76
C LYS A 22 12.83 -4.81 -17.89
N ALA A 23 13.16 -4.71 -16.61
CA ALA A 23 12.49 -3.87 -15.65
C ALA A 23 13.39 -2.71 -15.20
N VAL A 24 12.86 -1.49 -15.23
CA VAL A 24 13.52 -0.29 -14.68
C VAL A 24 12.62 0.28 -13.59
N MET A 25 13.11 0.30 -12.36
CA MET A 25 12.41 0.84 -11.20
C MET A 25 12.97 2.20 -10.83
N VAL A 26 12.09 3.18 -10.71
CA VAL A 26 12.45 4.55 -10.32
C VAL A 26 11.93 4.81 -8.92
N MET A 27 12.79 5.22 -8.00
CA MET A 27 12.39 5.40 -6.61
C MET A 27 13.23 6.47 -5.90
N PRO A 28 12.66 7.12 -4.87
CA PRO A 28 13.43 8.03 -4.03
C PRO A 28 14.57 7.29 -3.32
N GLU A 29 15.70 7.95 -3.15
CA GLU A 29 16.86 7.38 -2.43
C GLU A 29 16.59 7.15 -0.93
N SER A 30 15.49 7.65 -0.39
CA SER A 30 15.03 7.38 0.98
C SER A 30 14.48 5.98 1.21
N MET A 31 14.23 5.21 0.15
CA MET A 31 13.72 3.84 0.27
C MET A 31 14.73 2.89 0.90
N SER A 32 14.24 1.88 1.64
CA SER A 32 15.06 0.94 2.41
C SER A 32 16.09 0.22 1.53
N ILE A 33 17.26 -0.05 2.12
CA ILE A 33 18.34 -0.75 1.43
C ILE A 33 17.95 -2.17 1.05
N GLU A 34 17.09 -2.81 1.85
CA GLU A 34 16.56 -4.15 1.60
C GLU A 34 15.78 -4.20 0.30
N ARG A 35 14.91 -3.20 0.04
CA ARG A 35 14.13 -3.11 -1.21
C ARG A 35 15.03 -2.96 -2.43
N ARG A 36 16.04 -2.09 -2.34
CA ARG A 36 17.01 -1.90 -3.43
C ARG A 36 17.75 -3.19 -3.74
N LYS A 37 18.19 -3.92 -2.71
CA LYS A 37 18.88 -5.23 -2.87
C LYS A 37 17.95 -6.28 -3.48
N LEU A 38 16.68 -6.34 -3.05
CA LEU A 38 15.70 -7.28 -3.61
C LEU A 38 15.42 -7.01 -5.09
N LEU A 39 15.23 -5.76 -5.48
CA LEU A 39 15.02 -5.37 -6.87
C LEU A 39 16.23 -5.70 -7.75
N ALA A 40 17.45 -5.41 -7.27
CA ALA A 40 18.67 -5.75 -7.98
C ALA A 40 18.85 -7.28 -8.11
N ALA A 41 18.51 -8.05 -7.07
CA ALA A 41 18.56 -9.52 -7.11
C ALA A 41 17.56 -10.11 -8.12
N LEU A 42 16.43 -9.44 -8.37
CA LEU A 42 15.45 -9.78 -9.40
C LEU A 42 15.86 -9.32 -10.81
N GLY A 43 17.04 -8.69 -10.97
CA GLY A 43 17.55 -8.24 -12.25
C GLY A 43 16.94 -6.91 -12.75
N ALA A 44 16.29 -6.14 -11.88
CA ALA A 44 15.78 -4.83 -12.24
C ALA A 44 16.89 -3.76 -12.20
N ASP A 45 16.89 -2.87 -13.18
CA ASP A 45 17.69 -1.66 -13.15
C ASP A 45 17.05 -0.64 -12.22
N LEU A 46 17.87 -0.01 -11.36
CA LEU A 46 17.42 0.99 -10.39
C LEU A 46 17.85 2.39 -10.80
N VAL A 47 16.90 3.31 -10.85
CA VAL A 47 17.12 4.75 -10.98
C VAL A 47 16.65 5.41 -9.71
N LEU A 48 17.58 6.04 -8.98
CA LEU A 48 17.27 6.75 -7.75
C LEU A 48 17.03 8.23 -8.04
N THR A 49 16.00 8.79 -7.42
CA THR A 49 15.68 10.23 -7.45
C THR A 49 15.94 10.85 -6.09
N ASP A 50 16.04 12.17 -6.04
CA ASP A 50 16.25 12.92 -4.80
C ASP A 50 15.12 12.62 -3.79
N ARG A 51 15.52 12.49 -2.52
CA ARG A 51 14.57 12.27 -1.42
C ARG A 51 13.59 13.41 -1.23
N GLU A 52 14.02 14.65 -1.52
CA GLU A 52 13.21 15.85 -1.35
C GLU A 52 12.08 15.93 -2.38
N GLU A 53 12.28 15.35 -3.57
CA GLU A 53 11.27 15.28 -4.62
C GLU A 53 10.20 14.20 -4.34
N GLY A 54 10.48 13.30 -3.41
CA GLY A 54 9.55 12.22 -3.02
C GLY A 54 9.11 11.35 -4.18
N MET A 55 7.87 10.85 -4.12
CA MET A 55 7.32 9.99 -5.18
C MET A 55 7.05 10.77 -6.47
N GLN A 56 6.75 12.07 -6.39
CA GLN A 56 6.49 12.91 -7.55
C GLN A 56 7.72 12.97 -8.47
N GLY A 57 8.92 13.18 -7.91
CA GLY A 57 10.17 13.18 -8.68
C GLY A 57 10.42 11.82 -9.38
N SER A 58 10.06 10.72 -8.72
CA SER A 58 10.15 9.40 -9.35
C SER A 58 9.15 9.20 -10.50
N VAL A 59 7.95 9.76 -10.40
CA VAL A 59 6.96 9.75 -11.49
C VAL A 59 7.47 10.55 -12.70
N GLU A 60 8.01 11.74 -12.47
CA GLU A 60 8.56 12.60 -13.53
C GLU A 60 9.74 11.93 -14.22
N LYS A 61 10.68 11.36 -13.44
CA LYS A 61 11.83 10.64 -13.99
C LYS A 61 11.44 9.39 -14.78
N ALA A 62 10.39 8.68 -14.36
CA ALA A 62 9.89 7.53 -15.13
C ALA A 62 9.30 7.95 -16.48
N LYS A 63 8.65 9.12 -16.56
CA LYS A 63 8.15 9.70 -17.83
C LYS A 63 9.30 10.11 -18.77
N GLU A 64 10.35 10.78 -18.26
CA GLU A 64 11.55 11.08 -19.02
C GLU A 64 12.16 9.79 -19.64
N LEU A 65 12.36 8.77 -18.81
CA LEU A 65 12.88 7.48 -19.28
C LEU A 65 11.97 6.82 -20.31
N LEU A 66 10.65 7.05 -20.28
CA LEU A 66 9.71 6.53 -21.28
C LEU A 66 10.02 7.09 -22.66
N GLU A 67 10.39 8.36 -22.76
CA GLU A 67 10.77 9.00 -24.01
C GLU A 67 12.15 8.54 -24.49
N GLU A 68 13.10 8.33 -23.57
CA GLU A 68 14.48 7.93 -23.89
C GLU A 68 14.61 6.47 -24.37
N ILE A 69 13.73 5.56 -23.94
CA ILE A 69 13.85 4.12 -24.23
C ILE A 69 12.69 3.66 -25.13
N PRO A 70 12.90 3.53 -26.45
CA PRO A 70 11.87 3.11 -27.39
C PRO A 70 11.26 1.74 -27.06
N GLY A 71 9.94 1.61 -27.22
CA GLY A 71 9.22 0.37 -26.98
C GLY A 71 9.01 0.01 -25.51
N SER A 72 9.38 0.90 -24.60
CA SER A 72 9.08 0.72 -23.18
C SER A 72 7.69 1.23 -22.82
N ILE A 73 7.16 0.73 -21.70
CA ILE A 73 5.88 1.16 -21.11
C ILE A 73 6.08 1.50 -19.62
N ILE A 74 5.19 2.30 -19.07
CA ILE A 74 4.99 2.46 -17.63
C ILE A 74 3.79 1.58 -17.24
N ALA A 75 3.90 0.78 -16.16
CA ALA A 75 2.77 -0.04 -15.72
C ALA A 75 1.66 0.80 -15.07
N GLY A 76 2.03 1.94 -14.46
CA GLY A 76 1.10 2.98 -14.06
C GLY A 76 0.29 2.63 -12.81
N GLN A 77 0.94 2.27 -11.70
CA GLN A 77 0.25 1.81 -10.49
C GLN A 77 -0.78 2.79 -9.93
N PHE A 78 -0.68 4.07 -10.24
CA PHE A 78 -1.57 5.14 -9.71
C PHE A 78 -2.78 5.44 -10.60
N GLU A 79 -2.76 4.97 -11.85
CA GLU A 79 -3.77 5.28 -12.88
C GLU A 79 -4.33 4.03 -13.58
N ASN A 80 -3.61 2.90 -13.52
CA ASN A 80 -4.00 1.67 -14.21
C ASN A 80 -5.13 0.94 -13.47
N PRO A 81 -6.33 0.82 -14.07
CA PRO A 81 -7.48 0.14 -13.44
C PRO A 81 -7.24 -1.34 -13.17
N ALA A 82 -6.24 -1.97 -13.79
CA ALA A 82 -5.86 -3.34 -13.49
C ALA A 82 -5.43 -3.53 -12.02
N ASN A 83 -4.94 -2.46 -11.36
CA ASN A 83 -4.56 -2.52 -9.95
C ASN A 83 -5.78 -2.80 -9.03
N PRO A 84 -6.82 -1.96 -8.92
CA PRO A 84 -7.99 -2.28 -8.12
C PRO A 84 -8.74 -3.51 -8.67
N GLN A 85 -8.73 -3.74 -9.98
CA GLN A 85 -9.39 -4.90 -10.57
C GLN A 85 -8.77 -6.23 -10.09
N ALA A 86 -7.46 -6.33 -9.98
CA ALA A 86 -6.80 -7.51 -9.45
C ALA A 86 -7.26 -7.84 -8.02
N HIS A 87 -7.38 -6.82 -7.16
CA HIS A 87 -7.89 -7.02 -5.80
C HIS A 87 -9.37 -7.39 -5.76
N TYR A 88 -10.18 -6.81 -6.66
CA TYR A 88 -11.59 -7.15 -6.80
C TYR A 88 -11.78 -8.62 -7.23
N GLU A 89 -10.94 -9.11 -8.18
CA GLU A 89 -11.07 -10.46 -8.74
C GLU A 89 -10.41 -11.56 -7.89
N THR A 90 -9.44 -11.20 -7.02
CA THR A 90 -8.66 -12.19 -6.27
C THR A 90 -8.73 -11.98 -4.76
N THR A 91 -8.13 -10.92 -4.25
CA THR A 91 -7.98 -10.67 -2.81
C THR A 91 -9.32 -10.58 -2.08
N ALA A 92 -10.28 -9.88 -2.67
CA ALA A 92 -11.60 -9.70 -2.04
C ALA A 92 -12.41 -11.00 -1.99
N PRO A 93 -12.51 -11.82 -3.06
CA PRO A 93 -13.10 -13.15 -2.99
C PRO A 93 -12.44 -14.09 -1.99
N GLU A 94 -11.10 -14.02 -1.85
CA GLU A 94 -10.38 -14.80 -0.83
C GLU A 94 -10.79 -14.38 0.58
N ILE A 95 -10.82 -13.08 0.88
CA ILE A 95 -11.30 -12.56 2.17
C ILE A 95 -12.73 -13.01 2.42
N TRP A 96 -13.62 -12.85 1.45
CA TRP A 96 -15.02 -13.24 1.57
C TRP A 96 -15.18 -14.71 1.89
N LYS A 97 -14.45 -15.57 1.19
CA LYS A 97 -14.45 -17.02 1.40
C LYS A 97 -13.89 -17.40 2.77
N ASP A 98 -12.74 -16.83 3.15
CA ASP A 98 -12.04 -17.18 4.40
C ASP A 98 -12.78 -16.70 5.64
N THR A 99 -13.61 -15.67 5.50
CA THR A 99 -14.50 -15.18 6.56
C THR A 99 -15.90 -15.82 6.51
N GLU A 100 -16.17 -16.70 5.54
CA GLU A 100 -17.50 -17.29 5.29
C GLU A 100 -18.58 -16.21 5.05
N GLY A 101 -18.18 -15.03 4.53
CA GLY A 101 -19.04 -13.86 4.35
C GLY A 101 -19.39 -13.13 5.64
N GLU A 102 -18.84 -13.54 6.77
CA GLU A 102 -19.10 -12.94 8.07
C GLU A 102 -18.00 -11.96 8.46
N LEU A 103 -18.00 -10.77 7.86
CA LEU A 103 -17.19 -9.64 8.32
C LEU A 103 -18.06 -8.38 8.38
N ASP A 104 -17.79 -7.54 9.36
CA ASP A 104 -18.53 -6.29 9.59
C ASP A 104 -17.75 -5.06 9.13
N ILE A 105 -16.41 -5.12 9.28
CA ILE A 105 -15.53 -3.98 9.04
C ILE A 105 -14.26 -4.46 8.33
N PHE A 106 -13.89 -3.78 7.25
CA PHE A 106 -12.62 -3.94 6.58
C PHE A 106 -11.77 -2.68 6.76
N VAL A 107 -10.54 -2.85 7.26
CA VAL A 107 -9.58 -1.76 7.48
C VAL A 107 -8.40 -1.94 6.55
N ALA A 108 -8.02 -0.91 5.80
CA ALA A 108 -6.85 -0.97 4.93
C ALA A 108 -6.09 0.35 4.88
N SER A 109 -4.79 0.31 5.08
CA SER A 109 -3.92 1.43 4.76
C SER A 109 -3.77 1.56 3.25
N PHE A 110 -3.71 2.80 2.72
CA PHE A 110 -3.68 3.02 1.29
C PHE A 110 -2.52 3.90 0.82
N GLY A 111 -1.88 3.48 -0.27
CA GLY A 111 -0.91 4.26 -1.04
C GLY A 111 -1.50 4.59 -2.41
N THR A 112 -1.55 3.63 -3.33
CA THR A 112 -2.22 3.80 -4.63
C THR A 112 -3.75 3.80 -4.53
N GLY A 113 -4.28 3.24 -3.46
CA GLY A 113 -5.72 3.03 -3.30
C GLY A 113 -6.26 1.74 -3.92
N GLY A 114 -5.48 1.04 -4.74
CA GLY A 114 -5.95 -0.15 -5.45
C GLY A 114 -6.54 -1.23 -4.54
N THR A 115 -5.88 -1.51 -3.41
CA THR A 115 -6.34 -2.50 -2.43
C THR A 115 -7.68 -2.11 -1.81
N VAL A 116 -7.78 -0.91 -1.23
CA VAL A 116 -9.01 -0.47 -0.54
C VAL A 116 -10.17 -0.30 -1.52
N SER A 117 -9.92 0.23 -2.73
CA SER A 117 -10.95 0.44 -3.75
C SER A 117 -11.45 -0.89 -4.32
N GLY A 118 -10.55 -1.81 -4.69
CA GLY A 118 -10.93 -3.09 -5.27
C GLY A 118 -11.65 -4.00 -4.26
N ILE A 119 -11.09 -4.14 -3.06
CA ILE A 119 -11.70 -4.94 -1.99
C ILE A 119 -13.00 -4.28 -1.50
N GLY A 120 -12.99 -2.98 -1.27
CA GLY A 120 -14.16 -2.24 -0.79
C GLY A 120 -15.35 -2.37 -1.74
N ARG A 121 -15.14 -2.20 -3.05
CA ARG A 121 -16.18 -2.39 -4.06
C ARG A 121 -16.78 -3.79 -4.00
N TYR A 122 -15.96 -4.84 -4.00
CA TYR A 122 -16.44 -6.20 -3.92
C TYR A 122 -17.23 -6.47 -2.63
N LEU A 123 -16.69 -6.07 -1.49
CA LEU A 123 -17.34 -6.30 -0.20
C LEU A 123 -18.68 -5.54 -0.08
N LYS A 124 -18.76 -4.30 -0.58
CA LYS A 124 -20.02 -3.53 -0.62
C LYS A 124 -21.06 -4.13 -1.56
N GLU A 125 -20.65 -4.75 -2.67
CA GLU A 125 -21.56 -5.50 -3.56
C GLU A 125 -22.11 -6.76 -2.89
N MET A 126 -21.27 -7.46 -2.12
CA MET A 126 -21.70 -8.66 -1.38
C MET A 126 -22.61 -8.31 -0.19
N ASN A 127 -22.26 -7.27 0.56
CA ASN A 127 -23.03 -6.77 1.69
C ASN A 127 -22.75 -5.28 1.92
N SER A 128 -23.68 -4.41 1.54
CA SER A 128 -23.54 -2.96 1.65
C SER A 128 -23.42 -2.44 3.10
N ALA A 129 -23.73 -3.26 4.10
CA ALA A 129 -23.58 -2.92 5.52
C ALA A 129 -22.14 -3.04 6.02
N ILE A 130 -21.24 -3.70 5.29
CA ILE A 130 -19.83 -3.78 5.66
C ILE A 130 -19.21 -2.39 5.60
N ARG A 131 -18.58 -1.99 6.69
CA ARG A 131 -17.87 -0.69 6.74
C ARG A 131 -16.45 -0.84 6.20
N ILE A 132 -16.09 0.10 5.33
CA ILE A 132 -14.73 0.19 4.75
C ILE A 132 -14.03 1.38 5.40
N ILE A 133 -12.89 1.12 6.06
CA ILE A 133 -12.11 2.14 6.76
C ILE A 133 -10.74 2.24 6.10
N GLY A 134 -10.44 3.40 5.54
CA GLY A 134 -9.12 3.73 5.01
C GLY A 134 -8.18 4.23 6.10
N VAL A 135 -6.87 4.04 5.91
CA VAL A 135 -5.85 4.53 6.84
C VAL A 135 -4.77 5.29 6.06
N GLU A 136 -4.52 6.53 6.48
CA GLU A 136 -3.48 7.39 5.94
C GLU A 136 -2.53 7.91 7.05
N PRO A 137 -1.33 8.43 6.70
CA PRO A 137 -0.41 8.97 7.70
C PRO A 137 -0.94 10.27 8.33
N ALA A 138 -0.85 10.40 9.66
CA ALA A 138 -1.25 11.62 10.35
C ALA A 138 -0.44 12.87 9.98
N SER A 139 0.81 12.69 9.51
CA SER A 139 1.67 13.76 8.99
C SER A 139 1.49 14.02 7.49
N SER A 140 0.56 13.34 6.83
CA SER A 140 0.17 13.57 5.42
C SER A 140 -1.31 13.19 5.21
N PRO A 141 -2.26 13.87 5.91
CA PRO A 141 -3.68 13.54 5.92
C PRO A 141 -4.39 14.14 4.69
N LEU A 142 -3.99 13.71 3.52
CA LEU A 142 -4.40 14.32 2.25
C LEU A 142 -5.88 14.11 1.95
N VAL A 143 -6.43 12.95 2.29
CA VAL A 143 -7.85 12.64 2.08
C VAL A 143 -8.71 13.28 3.15
N THR A 144 -8.29 13.27 4.42
CA THR A 144 -9.08 13.83 5.53
C THR A 144 -8.95 15.34 5.67
N GLU A 145 -7.76 15.90 5.46
CA GLU A 145 -7.48 17.32 5.74
C GLU A 145 -7.01 18.13 4.51
N GLY A 146 -6.76 17.48 3.36
CA GLY A 146 -6.45 18.14 2.10
C GLY A 146 -4.99 18.64 1.96
N TRP A 147 -4.07 18.19 2.81
CA TRP A 147 -2.65 18.53 2.70
C TRP A 147 -1.74 17.32 2.78
N ALA A 148 -0.61 17.39 2.09
CA ALA A 148 0.43 16.38 2.08
C ALA A 148 1.66 16.81 2.85
N GLY A 149 2.31 15.86 3.52
CA GLY A 149 3.53 16.09 4.28
C GLY A 149 4.48 14.91 4.25
N THR A 150 5.62 15.05 4.91
CA THR A 150 6.60 13.97 5.02
C THR A 150 6.25 13.02 6.15
N HIS A 151 6.29 11.72 5.88
CA HIS A 151 6.04 10.64 6.85
C HIS A 151 7.01 9.48 6.63
N GLN A 152 7.07 8.54 7.60
CA GLN A 152 7.98 7.38 7.57
C GLN A 152 7.26 6.05 7.32
N ILE A 153 5.95 6.05 7.13
CA ILE A 153 5.17 4.83 6.87
C ILE A 153 5.31 4.45 5.39
N GLN A 154 6.37 3.71 5.06
CA GLN A 154 6.62 3.30 3.67
C GLN A 154 5.47 2.46 3.10
N GLY A 155 5.06 2.78 1.87
CA GLY A 155 4.03 2.05 1.13
C GLY A 155 2.65 2.69 1.13
N ILE A 156 2.41 3.71 1.96
CA ILE A 156 1.17 4.49 1.98
C ILE A 156 1.46 5.99 1.83
N GLY A 157 0.43 6.81 1.68
CA GLY A 157 0.58 8.27 1.61
C GLY A 157 1.43 8.73 0.41
N ALA A 158 0.86 8.73 -0.79
CA ALA A 158 1.59 9.05 -2.03
C ALA A 158 1.87 10.56 -2.22
N ASN A 159 1.39 11.42 -1.32
CA ASN A 159 1.44 12.89 -1.40
C ASN A 159 0.63 13.51 -2.56
N PHE A 160 -0.20 12.73 -3.22
CA PHE A 160 -1.22 13.14 -4.19
C PHE A 160 -2.37 12.12 -4.15
N ILE A 161 -3.53 12.51 -4.68
CA ILE A 161 -4.68 11.59 -4.80
C ILE A 161 -4.52 10.77 -6.08
N PRO A 162 -4.31 9.44 -6.00
CA PRO A 162 -4.23 8.59 -7.18
C PRO A 162 -5.56 8.51 -7.92
N GLU A 163 -5.52 8.43 -9.26
CA GLU A 163 -6.72 8.35 -10.10
C GLU A 163 -7.57 7.10 -9.81
N ILE A 164 -6.92 6.00 -9.42
CA ILE A 164 -7.59 4.73 -9.11
C ILE A 164 -8.13 4.64 -7.68
N LEU A 165 -7.88 5.64 -6.83
CA LEU A 165 -8.44 5.68 -5.48
C LEU A 165 -9.92 6.06 -5.55
N ASP A 166 -10.79 5.15 -5.18
CA ASP A 166 -12.20 5.41 -4.93
C ASP A 166 -12.37 5.84 -3.46
N ALA A 167 -12.31 7.15 -3.22
CA ALA A 167 -12.46 7.68 -1.87
C ALA A 167 -13.89 7.52 -1.33
N ASP A 168 -14.89 7.47 -2.20
CA ASP A 168 -16.31 7.37 -1.83
C ASP A 168 -16.67 5.96 -1.32
N ILE A 169 -15.84 4.96 -1.61
CA ILE A 169 -16.04 3.61 -1.09
C ILE A 169 -15.75 3.50 0.42
N MET A 170 -14.97 4.43 0.96
CA MET A 170 -14.56 4.45 2.36
C MET A 170 -15.61 5.16 3.21
N ASP A 171 -16.19 4.45 4.18
CA ASP A 171 -17.15 5.03 5.14
C ASP A 171 -16.44 5.94 6.17
N GLU A 172 -15.13 5.73 6.37
CA GLU A 172 -14.30 6.50 7.30
C GLU A 172 -12.84 6.45 6.83
N VAL A 173 -12.08 7.51 7.06
CA VAL A 173 -10.63 7.52 6.93
C VAL A 173 -10.02 7.90 8.27
N MET A 174 -9.07 7.10 8.74
CA MET A 174 -8.34 7.31 9.99
C MET A 174 -6.90 7.71 9.71
N THR A 175 -6.37 8.58 10.54
CA THR A 175 -4.95 8.93 10.50
C THR A 175 -4.17 8.15 11.55
N VAL A 176 -2.93 7.74 11.21
CA VAL A 176 -2.02 7.03 12.12
C VAL A 176 -0.66 7.71 12.12
N THR A 177 -0.06 7.90 13.31
CA THR A 177 1.27 8.50 13.43
C THR A 177 2.36 7.51 13.02
N ASP A 178 3.52 8.03 12.63
CA ASP A 178 4.71 7.21 12.31
C ASP A 178 5.12 6.35 13.52
N GLU A 179 5.03 6.91 14.73
CA GLU A 179 5.37 6.22 15.98
C GLU A 179 4.41 5.05 16.27
N ASP A 180 3.09 5.28 16.17
CA ASP A 180 2.08 4.25 16.42
C ASP A 180 2.21 3.11 15.41
N ALA A 181 2.44 3.43 14.14
CA ALA A 181 2.65 2.42 13.09
C ALA A 181 3.90 1.57 13.36
N LEU A 182 5.03 2.20 13.69
CA LEU A 182 6.29 1.52 13.98
C LEU A 182 6.22 0.68 15.25
N GLN A 183 5.64 1.24 16.32
CA GLN A 183 5.51 0.52 17.59
C GLN A 183 4.57 -0.68 17.45
N THR A 184 3.47 -0.53 16.71
CA THR A 184 2.52 -1.62 16.47
C THR A 184 3.15 -2.72 15.62
N MET A 185 3.92 -2.37 14.58
CA MET A 185 4.70 -3.34 13.80
C MET A 185 5.63 -4.17 14.70
N LYS A 186 6.37 -3.52 15.62
CA LYS A 186 7.27 -4.20 16.56
C LYS A 186 6.50 -5.08 17.55
N ASN A 187 5.38 -4.61 18.05
CA ASN A 187 4.54 -5.37 18.97
C ASN A 187 3.94 -6.60 18.28
N LEU A 188 3.46 -6.48 17.04
CA LEU A 188 2.95 -7.59 16.25
C LEU A 188 4.00 -8.71 16.11
N ALA A 189 5.25 -8.34 15.82
CA ALA A 189 6.34 -9.31 15.74
C ALA A 189 6.64 -9.99 17.09
N ARG A 190 6.65 -9.21 18.19
CA ARG A 190 7.08 -9.72 19.52
C ARG A 190 5.97 -10.46 20.26
N LEU A 191 4.72 -10.06 20.10
CA LEU A 191 3.59 -10.60 20.87
C LEU A 191 2.85 -11.68 20.09
N GLU A 192 2.73 -11.52 18.76
CA GLU A 192 1.95 -12.43 17.92
C GLU A 192 2.83 -13.30 17.00
N GLY A 193 4.15 -13.05 16.95
CA GLY A 193 5.08 -13.78 16.09
C GLY A 193 4.88 -13.47 14.58
N VAL A 194 4.18 -12.39 14.24
CA VAL A 194 3.91 -12.00 12.87
C VAL A 194 4.84 -10.87 12.46
N LEU A 195 5.83 -11.18 11.63
CA LEU A 195 6.81 -10.22 11.11
C LEU A 195 6.25 -9.53 9.85
N ALA A 196 5.65 -8.36 10.02
CA ALA A 196 5.02 -7.58 8.96
C ALA A 196 5.68 -6.20 8.79
N GLY A 197 5.34 -5.48 7.71
CA GLY A 197 5.88 -4.15 7.42
C GLY A 197 5.21 -3.02 8.20
N VAL A 198 5.78 -1.80 8.08
CA VAL A 198 5.31 -0.63 8.83
C VAL A 198 3.88 -0.21 8.47
N SER A 199 3.48 -0.34 7.20
CA SER A 199 2.08 -0.07 6.79
C SER A 199 1.09 -1.07 7.37
N SER A 200 1.53 -2.31 7.62
CA SER A 200 0.75 -3.30 8.38
C SER A 200 0.57 -2.86 9.83
N GLY A 201 1.61 -2.29 10.44
CA GLY A 201 1.52 -1.69 11.78
C GLY A 201 0.48 -0.58 11.84
N ALA A 202 0.44 0.31 10.83
CA ALA A 202 -0.58 1.35 10.74
C ALA A 202 -2.00 0.77 10.62
N ALA A 203 -2.18 -0.24 9.76
CA ALA A 203 -3.49 -0.88 9.57
C ALA A 203 -3.98 -1.60 10.83
N ILE A 204 -3.09 -2.33 11.53
CA ILE A 204 -3.40 -3.02 12.81
C ILE A 204 -3.70 -2.01 13.91
N PHE A 205 -2.95 -0.90 14.01
CA PHE A 205 -3.23 0.15 14.98
C PHE A 205 -4.64 0.71 14.79
N ALA A 206 -4.98 1.10 13.57
CA ALA A 206 -6.32 1.60 13.26
C ALA A 206 -7.41 0.55 13.53
N ALA A 207 -7.20 -0.72 13.12
CA ALA A 207 -8.12 -1.80 13.40
C ALA A 207 -8.34 -2.00 14.90
N GLY A 208 -7.28 -1.90 15.72
CA GLY A 208 -7.36 -1.95 17.19
C GLY A 208 -8.19 -0.80 17.78
N GLN A 209 -7.99 0.43 17.27
CA GLN A 209 -8.80 1.59 17.69
C GLN A 209 -10.29 1.41 17.30
N VAL A 210 -10.55 0.86 16.12
CA VAL A 210 -11.92 0.53 15.67
C VAL A 210 -12.54 -0.55 16.54
N ALA A 211 -11.78 -1.60 16.90
CA ALA A 211 -12.25 -2.68 17.76
C ALA A 211 -12.56 -2.21 19.17
N ALA A 212 -11.83 -1.22 19.69
CA ALA A 212 -12.05 -0.67 21.04
C ALA A 212 -13.32 0.18 21.15
N ARG A 213 -13.97 0.54 20.05
CA ARG A 213 -15.23 1.30 20.07
C ARG A 213 -16.37 0.42 20.55
N LYS A 214 -17.16 0.92 21.48
CA LYS A 214 -18.27 0.18 22.08
C LYS A 214 -19.30 -0.34 21.06
N GLU A 215 -19.58 0.43 20.04
CA GLU A 215 -20.50 0.07 18.94
C GLU A 215 -19.99 -1.08 18.07
N ASN A 216 -18.72 -1.44 18.20
CA ASN A 216 -18.08 -2.52 17.46
C ASN A 216 -17.86 -3.78 18.30
N GLU A 217 -18.39 -3.82 19.52
CA GLU A 217 -18.32 -5.02 20.37
C GLU A 217 -18.95 -6.22 19.67
N GLY A 218 -18.19 -7.33 19.57
CA GLY A 218 -18.62 -8.56 18.91
C GLY A 218 -18.50 -8.54 17.38
N LYS A 219 -18.09 -7.44 16.75
CA LYS A 219 -17.89 -7.35 15.31
C LYS A 219 -16.61 -8.01 14.84
N ARG A 220 -16.67 -8.62 13.67
CA ARG A 220 -15.50 -9.17 12.98
C ARG A 220 -14.86 -8.09 12.13
N ILE A 221 -13.61 -7.77 12.46
CA ILE A 221 -12.79 -6.76 11.76
C ILE A 221 -11.68 -7.47 11.02
N VAL A 222 -11.54 -7.18 9.72
CA VAL A 222 -10.50 -7.73 8.86
C VAL A 222 -9.57 -6.63 8.39
N THR A 223 -8.27 -6.89 8.36
CA THR A 223 -7.27 -6.00 7.77
C THR A 223 -6.27 -6.76 6.95
N ILE A 224 -5.54 -6.04 6.08
CA ILE A 224 -4.49 -6.59 5.23
C ILE A 224 -3.11 -6.24 5.79
N LEU A 225 -2.21 -7.22 5.79
CA LEU A 225 -0.79 -7.05 6.05
C LEU A 225 -0.04 -7.19 4.72
N PRO A 226 0.26 -6.08 4.02
CA PRO A 226 0.65 -6.12 2.60
C PRO A 226 2.02 -6.75 2.33
N ASP A 227 2.92 -6.74 3.32
CA ASP A 227 4.27 -7.24 3.16
C ASP A 227 4.92 -7.72 4.47
N THR A 228 6.10 -8.33 4.32
CA THR A 228 6.87 -8.90 5.44
C THR A 228 7.88 -7.89 6.00
N GLY A 229 8.16 -8.02 7.31
CA GLY A 229 9.09 -7.14 8.04
C GLY A 229 10.56 -7.30 7.63
N GLU A 230 10.93 -8.38 6.93
CA GLU A 230 12.30 -8.57 6.39
C GLU A 230 12.71 -7.44 5.44
N ARG A 231 11.76 -6.73 4.84
CA ARG A 231 12.00 -5.56 3.98
C ARG A 231 12.33 -4.29 4.75
N TYR A 232 12.31 -4.37 6.08
CA TYR A 232 12.40 -3.23 7.01
C TYR A 232 13.37 -3.49 8.17
N LEU A 233 14.26 -4.49 8.08
CA LEU A 233 15.13 -4.86 9.19
C LEU A 233 16.03 -3.71 9.67
N SER A 234 16.35 -2.76 8.78
CA SER A 234 17.14 -1.57 9.12
C SER A 234 16.39 -0.54 9.99
N ILE A 235 15.07 -0.69 10.19
CA ILE A 235 14.25 0.23 11.00
C ILE A 235 13.58 -0.42 12.23
N PHE A 236 13.89 -1.71 12.48
CA PHE A 236 13.45 -2.43 13.69
C PHE A 236 14.13 -1.99 14.99
#